data_5ff1606b86a4fd28ac3b9538e2e86d46
#
_entry.id   5ff1606b86a4fd28ac3b9538e2e86d46
#
_cell.length_a   1.000
_cell.length_b   1.000
_cell.length_c   1.000
_cell.angle_alpha   90.00
_cell.angle_beta   90.00
_cell.angle_gamma   90.00
#
_symmetry.space_group_name_H-M   'P 1'
#
loop_
_entity.id
_entity.type
_entity.pdbx_description
1 polymer ?
#
loop_
_entity_poly.entity_id
_entity_poly.type
_entity_poly.pdbx_seq_one_letter_code
_entity_poly.pdbx_strand_id
1 'polypeptide(L)'
;EMLRSLVGSEMCIRDSSNIVGKPMAALMMQKAYPGDATVTVCHSRSKDLVKECQEADIIIAALGQPNFVKAEMVKEGAVVIDVGTTRVPDSTKKSGFKLTGDVKFDEVAPKCSFITPVPGGVGPMTIVSLMKNTLLAGKKAIYQ
;
A
#
# COMPACT_ATOMS: atom_id res chain seq x y z
N GLU A 1 -11.66 -15.52 -2.29
CA GLU A 1 -12.93 -14.80 -2.52
C GLU A 1 -12.80 -13.28 -2.45
N MET A 2 -11.67 -12.77 -1.95
CA MET A 2 -11.43 -11.38 -1.56
C MET A 2 -11.21 -10.38 -2.71
N LEU A 3 -11.08 -10.79 -3.94
CA LEU A 3 -10.74 -9.92 -5.07
C LEU A 3 -11.60 -10.18 -6.31
N ARG A 4 -12.90 -10.39 -6.15
CA ARG A 4 -13.77 -10.51 -7.31
C ARG A 4 -14.04 -9.19 -8.00
N SER A 5 -14.03 -8.08 -7.29
CA SER A 5 -14.14 -6.72 -7.84
C SER A 5 -13.89 -5.70 -6.75
N LEU A 6 -13.30 -4.56 -7.09
CA LEU A 6 -13.18 -3.39 -6.22
C LEU A 6 -14.34 -2.40 -6.43
N VAL A 7 -15.33 -2.75 -7.22
CA VAL A 7 -16.53 -1.93 -7.46
C VAL A 7 -17.20 -1.56 -6.13
N GLY A 8 -17.38 -0.28 -5.89
CA GLY A 8 -17.97 0.24 -4.66
C GLY A 8 -17.02 0.29 -3.45
N SER A 9 -15.75 -0.10 -3.61
CA SER A 9 -14.75 0.08 -2.55
C SER A 9 -14.20 1.49 -2.54
N GLU A 10 -14.05 2.05 -1.34
CA GLU A 10 -13.35 3.31 -1.10
C GLU A 10 -11.88 3.04 -0.84
N MET A 11 -11.00 3.69 -1.59
CA MET A 11 -9.56 3.52 -1.47
C MET A 11 -8.88 4.84 -1.18
N CYS A 12 -8.07 4.88 -0.13
CA CYS A 12 -7.21 6.00 0.19
C CYS A 12 -5.75 5.65 -0.15
N ILE A 13 -5.16 6.37 -1.10
CA ILE A 13 -3.75 6.27 -1.44
C ILE A 13 -3.01 7.41 -0.77
N ARG A 14 -2.18 7.08 0.21
CA ARG A 14 -1.37 8.02 0.97
C ARG A 14 -0.02 8.22 0.30
N ASP A 15 -0.05 8.70 -0.93
CA ASP A 15 1.12 9.04 -1.76
C ASP A 15 0.67 9.75 -3.03
N SER A 16 1.28 10.86 -3.37
CA SER A 16 1.07 11.55 -4.64
C SER A 16 2.27 11.44 -5.59
N SER A 17 3.18 10.51 -5.33
CA SER A 17 4.37 10.30 -6.14
C SER A 17 4.04 9.77 -7.54
N ASN A 18 4.97 10.00 -8.46
CA ASN A 18 4.88 9.46 -9.82
C ASN A 18 5.22 7.95 -9.88
N ILE A 19 5.77 7.40 -8.80
CA ILE A 19 6.29 6.02 -8.75
C ILE A 19 5.24 5.05 -8.22
N VAL A 20 4.49 5.42 -7.18
CA VAL A 20 3.52 4.54 -6.53
C VAL A 20 2.11 5.12 -6.59
N GLY A 21 1.88 6.29 -6.00
CA GLY A 21 0.53 6.82 -5.79
C GLY A 21 -0.25 7.06 -7.08
N LYS A 22 0.30 7.81 -8.01
CA LYS A 22 -0.38 8.12 -9.28
C LYS A 22 -0.60 6.88 -10.16
N PRO A 23 0.39 6.00 -10.39
CA PRO A 23 0.17 4.78 -11.15
C PRO A 23 -0.85 3.85 -10.50
N MET A 24 -0.82 3.72 -9.17
CA MET A 24 -1.78 2.90 -8.44
C MET A 24 -3.19 3.45 -8.56
N ALA A 25 -3.38 4.77 -8.40
CA ALA A 25 -4.67 5.41 -8.59
C ALA A 25 -5.23 5.14 -9.99
N ALA A 26 -4.39 5.32 -11.03
CA ALA A 26 -4.78 5.08 -12.41
C ALA A 26 -5.22 3.62 -12.65
N LEU A 27 -4.51 2.67 -12.05
CA LEU A 27 -4.87 1.24 -12.17
C LEU A 27 -6.18 0.90 -11.45
N MET A 28 -6.37 1.42 -10.24
CA MET A 28 -7.54 1.07 -9.42
C MET A 28 -8.84 1.73 -9.90
N MET A 29 -8.76 2.89 -10.56
CA MET A 29 -9.90 3.56 -11.17
C MET A 29 -10.33 2.97 -12.52
N GLN A 30 -9.52 2.11 -13.15
CA GLN A 30 -9.86 1.54 -14.44
C GLN A 30 -11.14 0.71 -14.36
N LYS A 31 -12.05 0.94 -15.30
CA LYS A 31 -13.28 0.14 -15.47
C LYS A 31 -12.97 -1.23 -16.07
N ALA A 32 -12.16 -2.00 -15.37
CA ALA A 32 -11.72 -3.34 -15.74
C ALA A 32 -11.44 -4.14 -14.46
N TYR A 33 -11.68 -5.44 -14.52
CA TYR A 33 -11.36 -6.31 -13.40
C TYR A 33 -9.85 -6.27 -13.08
N PRO A 34 -9.43 -6.13 -11.81
CA PRO A 34 -10.21 -6.01 -10.56
C PRO A 34 -10.55 -4.56 -10.14
N GLY A 35 -10.34 -3.56 -10.97
CA GLY A 35 -10.47 -2.13 -10.67
C GLY A 35 -11.91 -1.65 -10.45
N ASP A 36 -12.19 -0.40 -10.88
CA ASP A 36 -13.46 0.31 -10.72
C ASP A 36 -13.77 0.71 -9.26
N ALA A 37 -12.71 1.10 -8.52
CA ALA A 37 -12.82 1.63 -7.18
C ALA A 37 -12.93 3.16 -7.18
N THR A 38 -13.55 3.73 -6.14
CA THR A 38 -13.40 5.15 -5.81
C THR A 38 -12.04 5.37 -5.18
N VAL A 39 -11.21 6.24 -5.74
CA VAL A 39 -9.83 6.44 -5.28
C VAL A 39 -9.59 7.88 -4.85
N THR A 40 -9.28 8.06 -3.58
CA THR A 40 -8.82 9.33 -3.00
C THR A 40 -7.30 9.32 -2.88
N VAL A 41 -6.63 10.29 -3.51
CA VAL A 41 -5.18 10.45 -3.41
C VAL A 41 -4.86 11.57 -2.43
N CYS A 42 -4.21 11.21 -1.33
CA CYS A 42 -3.83 12.12 -0.27
C CYS A 42 -2.34 12.45 -0.29
N HIS A 43 -2.01 13.67 0.11
CA HIS A 43 -0.63 14.15 0.23
C HIS A 43 -0.43 14.97 1.53
N SER A 44 0.76 15.48 1.79
CA SER A 44 1.10 16.20 3.02
C SER A 44 0.27 17.47 3.27
N ARG A 45 -0.38 18.01 2.24
CA ARG A 45 -1.25 19.19 2.32
C ARG A 45 -2.74 18.87 2.25
N SER A 46 -3.12 17.60 2.22
CA SER A 46 -4.53 17.20 2.25
C SER A 46 -5.13 17.57 3.60
N LYS A 47 -6.32 18.15 3.56
CA LYS A 47 -7.11 18.43 4.77
C LYS A 47 -7.80 17.15 5.22
N ASP A 48 -8.08 17.05 6.50
CA ASP A 48 -8.88 15.98 7.10
C ASP A 48 -8.41 14.54 6.77
N LEU A 49 -7.08 14.38 6.65
CA LEU A 49 -6.45 13.12 6.28
C LEU A 49 -6.92 11.93 7.10
N VAL A 50 -7.12 12.12 8.40
CA VAL A 50 -7.60 11.06 9.30
C VAL A 50 -8.97 10.57 8.84
N LYS A 51 -9.89 11.51 8.53
CA LYS A 51 -11.23 11.20 8.04
C LYS A 51 -11.19 10.42 6.71
N GLU A 52 -10.41 10.88 5.74
CA GLU A 52 -10.27 10.20 4.45
C GLU A 52 -9.76 8.75 4.61
N CYS A 53 -8.81 8.54 5.51
CA CYS A 53 -8.31 7.20 5.81
C CYS A 53 -9.35 6.35 6.56
N GLN A 54 -10.14 6.93 7.47
CA GLN A 54 -11.18 6.22 8.21
C GLN A 54 -12.35 5.76 7.33
N GLU A 55 -12.62 6.44 6.23
CA GLU A 55 -13.68 6.07 5.28
C GLU A 55 -13.22 4.95 4.32
N ALA A 56 -11.91 4.79 4.15
CA ALA A 56 -11.34 3.86 3.18
C ALA A 56 -11.46 2.38 3.57
N ASP A 57 -11.89 1.54 2.64
CA ASP A 57 -11.83 0.07 2.72
C ASP A 57 -10.41 -0.44 2.53
N ILE A 58 -9.65 0.26 1.68
CA ILE A 58 -8.28 -0.09 1.34
C ILE A 58 -7.39 1.14 1.50
N ILE A 59 -6.32 1.02 2.28
CA ILE A 59 -5.32 2.08 2.48
C ILE A 59 -3.99 1.62 1.88
N ILE A 60 -3.41 2.45 1.01
CA ILE A 60 -2.04 2.24 0.49
C ILE A 60 -1.16 3.34 1.06
N ALA A 61 -0.21 2.97 1.92
CA ALA A 61 0.73 3.87 2.56
C ALA A 61 2.10 3.82 1.87
N ALA A 62 2.56 4.97 1.31
CA ALA A 62 3.86 5.09 0.64
C ALA A 62 4.45 6.49 0.85
N LEU A 63 4.61 6.88 2.12
CA LEU A 63 5.02 8.22 2.57
C LEU A 63 6.53 8.34 2.78
N GLY A 64 7.19 7.24 3.11
CA GLY A 64 8.55 7.24 3.63
C GLY A 64 8.66 7.85 5.04
N GLN A 65 7.58 7.81 5.82
CA GLN A 65 7.51 8.30 7.20
C GLN A 65 7.16 7.16 8.15
N PRO A 66 8.13 6.63 8.91
CA PRO A 66 7.92 5.48 9.79
C PRO A 66 6.79 5.69 10.79
N ASN A 67 5.90 4.69 10.89
CA ASN A 67 4.80 4.65 11.87
C ASN A 67 3.83 5.84 11.79
N PHE A 68 3.68 6.45 10.63
CA PHE A 68 2.78 7.58 10.42
C PHE A 68 1.31 7.18 10.52
N VAL A 69 0.93 6.07 9.87
CA VAL A 69 -0.45 5.56 9.90
C VAL A 69 -0.68 4.83 11.20
N LYS A 70 -1.59 5.36 12.03
CA LYS A 70 -1.93 4.84 13.35
C LYS A 70 -3.33 4.19 13.35
N ALA A 71 -3.65 3.46 14.41
CA ALA A 71 -4.94 2.79 14.58
C ALA A 71 -6.15 3.73 14.45
N GLU A 72 -6.03 4.98 14.91
CA GLU A 72 -7.08 6.00 14.81
C GLU A 72 -7.42 6.40 13.36
N MET A 73 -6.50 6.16 12.42
CA MET A 73 -6.67 6.48 10.99
C MET A 73 -7.28 5.33 10.18
N VAL A 74 -7.51 4.17 10.78
CA VAL A 74 -7.92 2.97 10.05
C VAL A 74 -9.25 2.49 10.58
N LYS A 75 -10.22 2.25 9.68
CA LYS A 75 -11.50 1.67 10.08
C LYS A 75 -11.38 0.16 10.35
N GLU A 76 -12.31 -0.37 11.10
CA GLU A 76 -12.39 -1.80 11.38
C GLU A 76 -12.60 -2.61 10.11
N GLY A 77 -11.84 -3.68 9.96
CA GLY A 77 -11.91 -4.57 8.79
C GLY A 77 -11.21 -4.07 7.54
N ALA A 78 -10.56 -2.91 7.57
CA ALA A 78 -9.84 -2.37 6.40
C ALA A 78 -8.68 -3.27 5.94
N VAL A 79 -8.32 -3.13 4.68
CA VAL A 79 -7.10 -3.70 4.10
C VAL A 79 -6.02 -2.62 4.07
N VAL A 80 -4.84 -2.90 4.62
CA VAL A 80 -3.74 -1.94 4.64
C VAL A 80 -2.51 -2.48 3.92
N ILE A 81 -2.05 -1.74 2.90
CA ILE A 81 -0.87 -2.08 2.11
C ILE A 81 0.21 -1.05 2.43
N ASP A 82 1.21 -1.48 3.21
CA ASP A 82 2.35 -0.67 3.58
C ASP A 82 3.49 -0.86 2.56
N VAL A 83 3.73 0.15 1.76
CA VAL A 83 4.82 0.21 0.76
C VAL A 83 6.05 0.88 1.35
N GLY A 84 5.90 1.56 2.48
CA GLY A 84 6.96 2.28 3.16
C GLY A 84 8.12 1.35 3.56
N THR A 85 9.35 1.82 3.35
CA THR A 85 10.54 1.09 3.77
C THR A 85 11.61 2.09 4.20
N THR A 86 11.69 2.36 5.48
CA THR A 86 12.63 3.31 6.06
C THR A 86 13.58 2.61 7.03
N ARG A 87 14.87 2.94 6.95
CA ARG A 87 15.87 2.48 7.92
C ARG A 87 15.82 3.36 9.15
N VAL A 88 15.53 2.77 10.30
CA VAL A 88 15.59 3.48 11.59
C VAL A 88 16.69 2.89 12.45
N PRO A 89 17.42 3.70 13.24
CA PRO A 89 18.47 3.20 14.13
C PRO A 89 17.91 2.15 15.10
N ASP A 90 18.66 1.06 15.28
CA ASP A 90 18.32 -0.01 16.22
C ASP A 90 19.61 -0.67 16.72
N SER A 91 20.00 -0.33 17.95
CA SER A 91 21.22 -0.84 18.59
C SER A 91 21.17 -2.34 18.91
N THR A 92 20.01 -2.94 18.88
CA THR A 92 19.84 -4.39 19.12
C THR A 92 20.20 -5.24 17.90
N LYS A 93 20.28 -4.61 16.72
CA LYS A 93 20.62 -5.29 15.46
C LYS A 93 22.10 -5.16 15.15
N LYS A 94 22.72 -6.25 14.68
CA LYS A 94 24.13 -6.25 14.23
C LYS A 94 24.41 -5.20 13.14
N SER A 95 23.41 -4.86 12.33
CA SER A 95 23.51 -3.84 11.27
C SER A 95 23.37 -2.40 11.80
N GLY A 96 23.03 -2.19 13.08
CA GLY A 96 22.77 -0.88 13.66
C GLY A 96 21.44 -0.25 13.27
N PHE A 97 20.61 -0.91 12.47
CA PHE A 97 19.31 -0.40 12.04
C PHE A 97 18.29 -1.53 11.78
N LYS A 98 17.02 -1.17 11.81
CA LYS A 98 15.90 -2.01 11.35
C LYS A 98 15.12 -1.33 10.22
N LEU A 99 14.45 -2.13 9.42
CA LEU A 99 13.47 -1.63 8.45
C LEU A 99 12.12 -1.46 9.14
N THR A 100 11.48 -0.33 8.89
CA THR A 100 10.17 0.01 9.44
C THR A 100 9.31 0.56 8.30
N GLY A 101 8.05 0.16 8.26
CA GLY A 101 7.05 0.69 7.34
C GLY A 101 6.48 2.03 7.78
N ASP A 102 5.59 2.56 6.96
CA ASP A 102 4.86 3.79 7.25
C ASP A 102 3.68 3.57 8.20
N VAL A 103 3.29 2.31 8.40
CA VAL A 103 2.18 1.92 9.28
C VAL A 103 2.71 1.47 10.65
N LYS A 104 2.08 1.91 11.72
CA LYS A 104 2.35 1.42 13.07
C LYS A 104 1.71 0.05 13.26
N PHE A 105 2.41 -0.98 12.78
CA PHE A 105 1.90 -2.34 12.56
C PHE A 105 1.19 -2.91 13.78
N ASP A 106 1.82 -2.83 14.96
CA ASP A 106 1.30 -3.47 16.18
C ASP A 106 -0.06 -2.90 16.62
N GLU A 107 -0.33 -1.62 16.33
CA GLU A 107 -1.59 -0.96 16.69
C GLU A 107 -2.66 -1.14 15.60
N VAL A 108 -2.24 -1.23 14.33
CA VAL A 108 -3.14 -1.24 13.18
C VAL A 108 -3.57 -2.66 12.83
N ALA A 109 -2.68 -3.65 12.96
CA ALA A 109 -2.95 -5.02 12.58
C ALA A 109 -4.20 -5.65 13.23
N PRO A 110 -4.49 -5.41 14.53
CA PRO A 110 -5.70 -5.97 15.16
C PRO A 110 -7.01 -5.47 14.55
N LYS A 111 -7.01 -4.31 13.88
CA LYS A 111 -8.20 -3.70 13.26
C LYS A 111 -8.39 -4.14 11.81
N CYS A 112 -7.35 -4.63 11.17
CA CYS A 112 -7.36 -4.93 9.74
C CYS A 112 -7.89 -6.33 9.45
N SER A 113 -8.59 -6.48 8.32
CA SER A 113 -8.82 -7.80 7.74
C SER A 113 -7.53 -8.35 7.11
N PHE A 114 -6.72 -7.48 6.51
CA PHE A 114 -5.39 -7.78 5.96
C PHE A 114 -4.46 -6.60 6.11
N ILE A 115 -3.19 -6.88 6.40
CA ILE A 115 -2.13 -5.89 6.46
C ILE A 115 -0.81 -6.49 5.99
N THR A 116 -0.05 -5.76 5.19
CA THR A 116 1.27 -6.19 4.77
C THR A 116 2.32 -5.85 5.84
N PRO A 117 3.17 -6.81 6.26
CA PRO A 117 4.27 -6.51 7.19
C PRO A 117 5.43 -5.81 6.47
N VAL A 118 6.23 -5.07 7.22
CA VAL A 118 7.51 -4.53 6.76
C VAL A 118 8.61 -4.91 7.78
N PRO A 119 9.64 -5.66 7.35
CA PRO A 119 9.86 -6.24 6.02
C PRO A 119 9.00 -7.48 5.74
N GLY A 120 8.98 -7.94 4.48
CA GLY A 120 8.38 -9.20 4.08
C GLY A 120 7.02 -9.11 3.37
N GLY A 121 6.45 -7.90 3.25
CA GLY A 121 5.20 -7.65 2.53
C GLY A 121 5.41 -7.31 1.04
N VAL A 122 5.30 -6.04 0.70
CA VAL A 122 5.34 -5.55 -0.70
C VAL A 122 6.69 -5.80 -1.39
N GLY A 123 7.81 -5.70 -0.67
CA GLY A 123 9.15 -5.85 -1.24
C GLY A 123 9.34 -7.15 -2.02
N PRO A 124 9.13 -8.33 -1.43
CA PRO A 124 9.21 -9.61 -2.14
C PRO A 124 8.30 -9.72 -3.37
N MET A 125 7.09 -9.13 -3.31
CA MET A 125 6.16 -9.13 -4.44
C MET A 125 6.67 -8.31 -5.64
N THR A 126 7.44 -7.26 -5.39
CA THR A 126 8.11 -6.49 -6.45
C THR A 126 9.08 -7.36 -7.24
N ILE A 127 9.86 -8.20 -6.55
CA ILE A 127 10.81 -9.13 -7.19
C ILE A 127 10.05 -10.17 -8.03
N VAL A 128 8.99 -10.75 -7.48
CA VAL A 128 8.14 -11.74 -8.20
C VAL A 128 7.54 -11.12 -9.46
N SER A 129 7.03 -9.88 -9.36
CA SER A 129 6.47 -9.16 -10.50
C SER A 129 7.51 -8.87 -11.58
N LEU A 130 8.73 -8.49 -11.19
CA LEU A 130 9.84 -8.29 -12.11
C LEU A 130 10.20 -9.59 -12.85
N MET A 131 10.34 -10.69 -12.13
CA MET A 131 10.63 -12.00 -12.73
C MET A 131 9.54 -12.44 -13.71
N LYS A 132 8.27 -12.27 -13.33
CA LYS A 132 7.12 -12.56 -14.20
C LYS A 132 7.15 -11.71 -15.48
N ASN A 133 7.37 -10.40 -15.35
CA ASN A 133 7.45 -9.51 -16.50
C ASN A 133 8.62 -9.84 -17.42
N THR A 134 9.78 -10.19 -16.85
CA THR A 134 10.95 -10.63 -17.63
C THR A 134 10.64 -11.90 -18.42
N LEU A 135 9.96 -12.87 -17.80
CA LEU A 135 9.54 -14.10 -18.47
C LEU A 135 8.55 -13.83 -19.62
N LEU A 136 7.56 -12.96 -19.38
CA LEU A 136 6.58 -12.57 -20.41
C LEU A 136 7.25 -11.84 -21.57
N ALA A 137 8.20 -10.96 -21.29
CA ALA A 137 8.99 -10.27 -22.31
C ALA A 137 9.82 -11.27 -23.13
N GLY A 138 10.51 -12.21 -22.47
CA GLY A 138 11.30 -13.26 -23.15
C GLY A 138 10.43 -14.17 -24.02
N LYS A 139 9.19 -14.43 -23.64
CA LYS A 139 8.20 -15.15 -24.45
C LYS A 139 7.55 -14.29 -25.53
N LYS A 140 7.88 -13.00 -25.63
CA LYS A 140 7.24 -12.01 -26.51
C LYS A 140 5.73 -11.84 -26.30
N ALA A 141 5.19 -12.31 -25.15
CA ALA A 141 3.75 -12.30 -24.86
C ALA A 141 3.17 -10.89 -24.65
N ILE A 142 4.00 -9.88 -24.42
CA ILE A 142 3.60 -8.48 -24.25
C ILE A 142 3.60 -7.66 -25.56
N TYR A 143 3.94 -8.28 -26.66
CA TYR A 143 4.02 -7.63 -27.98
C TYR A 143 2.98 -8.17 -28.99
N GLN A 144 2.01 -8.90 -28.49
CA GLN A 144 0.90 -9.46 -29.29
C GLN A 144 -0.34 -8.59 -29.18
#